data_8b1e5c7e8c6745bd4837e3489c513b64
#
_entry.id   8b1e5c7e8c6745bd4837e3489c513b64
#
_cell.length_a   1.000
_cell.length_b   1.000
_cell.length_c   1.000
_cell.angle_alpha   90.00
_cell.angle_beta   90.00
_cell.angle_gamma   90.00
#
_symmetry.space_group_name_H-M   'P 1'
#
loop_
_entity.id
_entity.type
_entity.pdbx_description
1 polymer ?
#
loop_
_entity_poly.entity_id
_entity_poly.type
_entity_poly.pdbx_seq_one_letter_code
_entity_poly.pdbx_strand_id
1 'polypeptide(L)'
;MPSRVSPGIVNVTDFVAAHAKKFGSYINYIDREEAIRIDHFDQQNILSVDGYNHYMENPKKSSGIFTDQYDHLTPTQRVELKKQFTVAQKHQSVMWQSVFSFRNDFLAENNVYNPKTKQLDEAKLRDATRVAMNDFTGKMGMTHSAIWSAAIHRNTDNIHIHVAIVEPQPTREWKRVTVEGKHGETYQEWQRKGYVPKKILNHFKAAFANEMVDRDRSLARISDLIRQRLQPDQRSAWRHQSSLD
;
A
#
# COMPACT_ATOMS: atom_id res chain seq x y z
N MET A 1 11.08 -29.13 6.97
CA MET A 1 9.87 -28.29 7.00
C MET A 1 9.90 -27.42 5.77
N PRO A 2 8.84 -27.29 4.96
CA PRO A 2 8.85 -26.37 3.84
C PRO A 2 9.03 -24.94 4.39
N SER A 3 10.02 -24.22 3.89
CA SER A 3 10.25 -22.82 4.23
C SER A 3 8.99 -22.03 3.93
N ARG A 4 8.41 -21.32 4.92
CA ARG A 4 7.31 -20.40 4.69
C ARG A 4 7.83 -19.32 3.75
N VAL A 5 7.38 -19.35 2.50
CA VAL A 5 7.66 -18.28 1.54
C VAL A 5 7.02 -17.00 2.09
N SER A 6 7.84 -16.02 2.41
CA SER A 6 7.36 -14.71 2.82
C SER A 6 6.59 -14.06 1.67
N PRO A 7 5.44 -13.43 1.92
CA PRO A 7 4.67 -12.79 0.85
C PRO A 7 5.47 -11.66 0.20
N GLY A 8 5.41 -11.55 -1.13
CA GLY A 8 6.09 -10.48 -1.89
C GLY A 8 5.56 -9.09 -1.58
N ILE A 9 4.28 -9.00 -1.17
CA ILE A 9 3.57 -7.76 -0.82
C ILE A 9 2.88 -7.93 0.52
N VAL A 10 3.08 -6.98 1.42
CA VAL A 10 2.33 -6.84 2.67
C VAL A 10 1.52 -5.56 2.60
N ASN A 11 0.25 -5.62 3.03
CA ASN A 11 -0.60 -4.43 3.20
C ASN A 11 -1.05 -4.35 4.65
N VAL A 12 -0.90 -3.17 5.23
CA VAL A 12 -1.45 -2.80 6.53
C VAL A 12 -2.33 -1.58 6.32
N THR A 13 -3.57 -1.66 6.78
CA THR A 13 -4.53 -0.56 6.69
C THR A 13 -5.16 -0.33 8.06
N ASP A 14 -5.15 0.91 8.48
CA ASP A 14 -5.77 1.40 9.70
C ASP A 14 -6.59 2.65 9.40
N PHE A 15 -7.32 3.17 10.37
CA PHE A 15 -8.06 4.43 10.23
C PHE A 15 -7.87 5.33 11.45
N VAL A 16 -8.01 6.62 11.19
CA VAL A 16 -7.81 7.69 12.16
C VAL A 16 -9.08 8.53 12.23
N ALA A 17 -9.58 8.76 13.44
CA ALA A 17 -10.73 9.63 13.66
C ALA A 17 -10.38 11.11 13.34
N ALA A 18 -11.37 11.89 12.94
CA ALA A 18 -11.18 13.28 12.52
C ALA A 18 -10.52 14.18 13.57
N HIS A 19 -10.82 13.94 14.87
CA HIS A 19 -10.24 14.72 15.99
C HIS A 19 -8.82 14.31 16.36
N ALA A 20 -8.33 13.17 15.86
CA ALA A 20 -7.00 12.69 16.20
C ALA A 20 -5.91 13.61 15.64
N LYS A 21 -4.89 13.90 16.45
CA LYS A 21 -3.72 14.70 16.09
C LYS A 21 -3.08 14.22 14.78
N LYS A 22 -3.08 12.91 14.55
CA LYS A 22 -2.54 12.25 13.36
C LYS A 22 -3.21 12.71 12.05
N PHE A 23 -4.52 13.01 12.08
CA PHE A 23 -5.23 13.54 10.90
C PHE A 23 -4.72 14.94 10.54
N GLY A 24 -4.68 15.87 11.52
CA GLY A 24 -4.17 17.22 11.31
C GLY A 24 -2.69 17.24 10.88
N SER A 25 -1.89 16.34 11.41
CA SER A 25 -0.49 16.20 11.01
C SER A 25 -0.34 15.80 9.55
N TYR A 26 -1.21 14.93 9.02
CA TYR A 26 -1.20 14.58 7.60
C TYR A 26 -1.57 15.76 6.70
N ILE A 27 -2.56 16.56 7.10
CA ILE A 27 -2.94 17.79 6.37
C ILE A 27 -1.74 18.74 6.27
N ASN A 28 -1.00 18.91 7.35
CA ASN A 28 0.20 19.75 7.37
C ASN A 28 1.32 19.17 6.49
N TYR A 29 1.43 17.86 6.39
CA TYR A 29 2.38 17.21 5.50
C TYR A 29 2.14 17.55 4.02
N ILE A 30 0.89 17.60 3.56
CA ILE A 30 0.54 17.93 2.16
C ILE A 30 1.13 19.27 1.73
N ASP A 31 1.30 20.20 2.68
CA ASP A 31 1.72 21.60 2.43
C ASP A 31 3.25 21.81 2.41
N ARG A 32 4.03 20.86 2.88
CA ARG A 32 5.48 21.06 3.02
C ARG A 32 6.20 20.91 1.69
N GLU A 33 6.94 21.96 1.28
CA GLU A 33 7.79 21.92 0.08
C GLU A 33 9.17 21.34 0.34
N GLU A 34 9.66 21.35 1.58
CA GLU A 34 11.01 20.91 1.93
C GLU A 34 11.02 19.95 3.12
N ALA A 35 11.63 18.79 2.93
CA ALA A 35 11.83 17.81 3.97
C ALA A 35 13.09 18.07 4.77
N ILE A 36 12.98 18.14 6.07
CA ILE A 36 14.12 18.18 6.99
C ILE A 36 14.66 16.76 7.17
N ARG A 37 15.99 16.61 7.06
CA ARG A 37 16.73 15.37 7.32
C ARG A 37 16.47 14.84 8.72
N ILE A 38 16.09 13.57 8.84
CA ILE A 38 16.28 12.81 10.07
C ILE A 38 16.85 11.43 9.68
N ASP A 39 18.05 11.16 10.15
CA ASP A 39 18.69 9.85 10.12
C ASP A 39 18.10 9.00 11.26
N HIS A 40 17.82 7.75 11.01
CA HIS A 40 17.27 6.71 11.89
C HIS A 40 15.75 6.57 11.93
N PHE A 41 15.29 5.55 11.22
CA PHE A 41 13.90 5.12 11.30
C PHE A 41 13.81 3.61 11.52
N ASP A 42 13.16 3.23 12.63
CA ASP A 42 12.93 1.84 13.02
C ASP A 42 11.58 1.36 12.46
N GLN A 43 11.54 0.16 11.88
CA GLN A 43 10.33 -0.42 11.24
C GLN A 43 9.10 -0.49 12.17
N GLN A 44 9.30 -0.48 13.48
CA GLN A 44 8.22 -0.50 14.48
C GLN A 44 7.46 0.83 14.57
N ASN A 45 8.01 1.93 14.08
CA ASN A 45 7.42 3.27 14.16
C ASN A 45 6.55 3.68 12.98
N ILE A 46 6.42 2.88 11.92
CA ILE A 46 5.60 3.22 10.73
C ILE A 46 4.12 3.38 11.12
N LEU A 47 3.66 2.69 12.15
CA LEU A 47 2.30 2.77 12.67
C LEU A 47 2.13 3.82 13.78
N SER A 48 3.22 4.44 14.25
CA SER A 48 3.15 5.48 15.28
C SER A 48 2.82 6.86 14.68
N VAL A 49 2.22 7.73 15.51
CA VAL A 49 1.72 9.06 15.08
C VAL A 49 2.82 9.95 14.50
N ASP A 50 4.03 9.88 15.05
CA ASP A 50 5.15 10.73 14.61
C ASP A 50 5.96 10.10 13.46
N GLY A 51 5.97 8.76 13.37
CA GLY A 51 6.69 8.02 12.35
C GLY A 51 6.17 8.24 10.94
N TYR A 52 4.85 8.28 10.76
CA TYR A 52 4.22 8.48 9.45
C TYR A 52 4.56 9.85 8.85
N ASN A 53 4.56 10.91 9.66
CA ASN A 53 4.82 12.27 9.19
C ASN A 53 6.29 12.53 8.88
N HIS A 54 7.21 12.10 9.75
CA HIS A 54 8.65 12.25 9.54
C HIS A 54 9.15 11.44 8.34
N TYR A 55 8.55 10.29 8.10
CA TYR A 55 8.93 9.40 7.00
C TYR A 55 8.56 9.98 5.63
N MET A 56 7.43 10.68 5.53
CA MET A 56 6.96 11.30 4.30
C MET A 56 7.76 12.57 3.90
N GLU A 57 8.56 13.14 4.81
CA GLU A 57 9.18 14.46 4.67
C GLU A 57 10.52 14.53 3.90
N ASN A 58 11.10 13.40 3.45
CA ASN A 58 12.42 13.42 2.81
C ASN A 58 12.35 13.37 1.28
N PRO A 59 12.59 14.49 0.54
CA PRO A 59 12.48 14.55 -0.91
C PRO A 59 13.49 13.69 -1.68
N LYS A 60 14.64 13.36 -1.07
CA LYS A 60 15.63 12.45 -1.68
C LYS A 60 15.22 10.98 -1.58
N LYS A 61 14.22 10.68 -0.77
CA LYS A 61 13.81 9.33 -0.41
C LYS A 61 12.35 9.03 -0.76
N SER A 62 11.57 10.06 -1.14
CA SER A 62 10.17 9.97 -1.57
C SER A 62 10.00 10.48 -2.98
N SER A 63 9.11 9.87 -3.74
CA SER A 63 8.74 10.29 -5.11
C SER A 63 7.87 11.55 -5.14
N GLY A 64 7.61 12.17 -4.00
CA GLY A 64 6.57 13.17 -3.86
C GLY A 64 5.17 12.57 -3.84
N ILE A 65 4.17 13.43 -3.63
CA ILE A 65 2.76 13.03 -3.59
C ILE A 65 2.22 12.86 -5.00
N PHE A 66 1.48 11.76 -5.22
CA PHE A 66 0.65 11.52 -6.39
C PHE A 66 -0.79 11.19 -5.99
N THR A 67 -1.70 11.29 -6.94
CA THR A 67 -3.13 11.06 -6.75
C THR A 67 -3.69 10.18 -7.88
N ASP A 68 -5.00 10.06 -7.91
CA ASP A 68 -5.74 9.44 -8.99
C ASP A 68 -5.39 10.07 -10.37
N GLN A 69 -5.30 11.39 -10.43
CA GLN A 69 -5.16 12.14 -11.67
C GLN A 69 -3.73 12.59 -12.00
N TYR A 70 -2.87 12.73 -10.99
CA TYR A 70 -1.57 13.39 -11.14
C TYR A 70 -0.44 12.55 -10.57
N ASP A 71 0.62 12.34 -11.35
CA ASP A 71 1.85 11.70 -10.91
C ASP A 71 2.68 12.60 -10.00
N HIS A 72 2.59 13.90 -10.20
CA HIS A 72 3.21 14.95 -9.40
C HIS A 72 2.25 16.12 -9.27
N LEU A 73 2.13 16.67 -8.07
CA LEU A 73 1.25 17.82 -7.84
C LEU A 73 2.02 19.13 -7.96
N THR A 74 1.45 20.05 -8.71
CA THR A 74 1.84 21.46 -8.70
C THR A 74 1.52 22.10 -7.33
N PRO A 75 2.10 23.24 -6.98
CA PRO A 75 1.75 23.97 -5.74
C PRO A 75 0.24 24.23 -5.60
N THR A 76 -0.42 24.63 -6.68
CA THR A 76 -1.88 24.86 -6.68
C THR A 76 -2.67 23.58 -6.40
N GLN A 77 -2.29 22.47 -7.00
CA GLN A 77 -2.94 21.17 -6.77
C GLN A 77 -2.72 20.67 -5.34
N ARG A 78 -1.56 20.94 -4.73
CA ARG A 78 -1.31 20.63 -3.30
C ARG A 78 -2.22 21.42 -2.39
N VAL A 79 -2.38 22.73 -2.65
CA VAL A 79 -3.30 23.59 -1.88
C VAL A 79 -4.73 23.06 -1.97
N GLU A 80 -5.19 22.67 -3.16
CA GLU A 80 -6.53 22.09 -3.32
C GLU A 80 -6.67 20.74 -2.61
N LEU A 81 -5.70 19.85 -2.73
CA LEU A 81 -5.68 18.58 -2.00
C LEU A 81 -5.76 18.79 -0.49
N LYS A 82 -4.94 19.70 0.05
CA LYS A 82 -4.96 20.07 1.46
C LYS A 82 -6.32 20.60 1.91
N LYS A 83 -6.94 21.47 1.09
CA LYS A 83 -8.29 21.98 1.34
C LYS A 83 -9.32 20.85 1.43
N GLN A 84 -9.26 19.88 0.51
CA GLN A 84 -10.16 18.72 0.50
C GLN A 84 -9.98 17.84 1.76
N PHE A 85 -8.76 17.57 2.19
CA PHE A 85 -8.49 16.87 3.44
C PHE A 85 -8.96 17.64 4.66
N THR A 86 -8.80 18.98 4.67
CA THR A 86 -9.29 19.85 5.74
C THR A 86 -10.83 19.84 5.80
N VAL A 87 -11.51 19.87 4.64
CA VAL A 87 -12.97 19.75 4.57
C VAL A 87 -13.42 18.39 5.12
N ALA A 88 -12.76 17.30 4.71
CA ALA A 88 -13.04 15.97 5.21
C ALA A 88 -12.92 15.91 6.74
N GLN A 89 -11.85 16.48 7.31
CA GLN A 89 -11.67 16.57 8.76
C GLN A 89 -12.79 17.34 9.46
N LYS A 90 -13.17 18.52 8.94
CA LYS A 90 -14.26 19.34 9.48
C LYS A 90 -15.61 18.62 9.44
N HIS A 91 -15.85 17.81 8.40
CA HIS A 91 -17.05 17.00 8.25
C HIS A 91 -16.98 15.66 9.00
N GLN A 92 -15.98 15.51 9.87
CA GLN A 92 -15.81 14.32 10.69
C GLN A 92 -15.61 13.02 9.88
N SER A 93 -14.97 13.10 8.72
CA SER A 93 -14.50 11.91 8.01
C SER A 93 -13.46 11.19 8.84
N VAL A 94 -13.43 9.87 8.79
CA VAL A 94 -12.23 9.14 9.15
C VAL A 94 -11.20 9.27 8.03
N MET A 95 -9.92 9.16 8.36
CA MET A 95 -8.85 9.02 7.39
C MET A 95 -8.33 7.58 7.44
N TRP A 96 -8.49 6.83 6.36
CA TRP A 96 -7.82 5.54 6.22
C TRP A 96 -6.39 5.75 5.78
N GLN A 97 -5.49 5.05 6.45
CA GLN A 97 -4.06 5.03 6.14
C GLN A 97 -3.67 3.62 5.75
N SER A 98 -3.11 3.46 4.58
CA SER A 98 -2.67 2.16 4.08
C SER A 98 -1.19 2.20 3.71
N VAL A 99 -0.46 1.16 4.07
CA VAL A 99 0.95 0.98 3.70
C VAL A 99 1.06 -0.32 2.92
N PHE A 100 1.58 -0.24 1.70
CA PHE A 100 2.04 -1.39 0.94
C PHE A 100 3.55 -1.49 1.07
N SER A 101 4.04 -2.61 1.55
CA SER A 101 5.46 -2.92 1.65
C SER A 101 5.81 -4.04 0.67
N PHE A 102 6.86 -3.84 -0.12
CA PHE A 102 7.29 -4.76 -1.17
C PHE A 102 8.65 -5.32 -0.84
N ARG A 103 8.80 -6.62 -0.96
CA ARG A 103 10.14 -7.20 -0.99
C ARG A 103 10.85 -6.81 -2.29
N ASN A 104 12.10 -6.39 -2.19
CA ASN A 104 12.88 -5.93 -3.35
C ASN A 104 13.13 -7.06 -4.37
N ASP A 105 13.27 -8.31 -3.91
CA ASP A 105 13.38 -9.48 -4.79
C ASP A 105 12.09 -9.72 -5.57
N PHE A 106 10.92 -9.59 -4.95
CA PHE A 106 9.63 -9.66 -5.64
C PHE A 106 9.50 -8.59 -6.74
N LEU A 107 9.88 -7.34 -6.44
CA LEU A 107 9.86 -6.27 -7.45
C LEU A 107 10.86 -6.53 -8.58
N ALA A 108 12.04 -7.11 -8.25
CA ALA A 108 13.05 -7.45 -9.26
C ALA A 108 12.59 -8.63 -10.14
N GLU A 109 11.96 -9.64 -9.58
CA GLU A 109 11.39 -10.77 -10.31
C GLU A 109 10.31 -10.34 -11.32
N ASN A 110 9.63 -9.22 -11.06
CA ASN A 110 8.57 -8.67 -11.89
C ASN A 110 9.01 -7.46 -12.72
N ASN A 111 10.32 -7.23 -12.88
CA ASN A 111 10.93 -6.17 -13.68
C ASN A 111 10.52 -4.74 -13.23
N VAL A 112 10.15 -4.54 -11.96
CA VAL A 112 9.79 -3.24 -11.40
C VAL A 112 10.98 -2.57 -10.73
N TYR A 113 11.93 -3.35 -10.24
CA TYR A 113 13.12 -2.85 -9.56
C TYR A 113 14.37 -3.55 -10.05
N ASN A 114 15.41 -2.78 -10.34
CA ASN A 114 16.73 -3.31 -10.68
C ASN A 114 17.67 -3.16 -9.47
N PRO A 115 18.04 -4.25 -8.78
CA PRO A 115 18.87 -4.19 -7.58
C PRO A 115 20.32 -3.73 -7.86
N LYS A 116 20.81 -3.88 -9.11
CA LYS A 116 22.16 -3.44 -9.50
C LYS A 116 22.22 -1.94 -9.74
N THR A 117 21.29 -1.39 -10.50
CA THR A 117 21.25 0.03 -10.86
C THR A 117 20.44 0.87 -9.88
N LYS A 118 19.67 0.23 -8.96
CA LYS A 118 18.72 0.87 -8.03
C LYS A 118 17.59 1.62 -8.75
N GLN A 119 17.37 1.34 -10.04
CA GLN A 119 16.26 1.88 -10.79
C GLN A 119 14.95 1.23 -10.36
N LEU A 120 13.93 2.05 -10.21
CA LEU A 120 12.57 1.67 -9.84
C LEU A 120 11.60 2.20 -10.88
N ASP A 121 10.74 1.34 -11.40
CA ASP A 121 9.62 1.73 -12.25
C ASP A 121 8.48 2.30 -11.38
N GLU A 122 8.60 3.60 -11.07
CA GLU A 122 7.58 4.29 -10.28
C GLU A 122 6.27 4.48 -11.04
N ALA A 123 6.30 4.57 -12.37
CA ALA A 123 5.08 4.70 -13.16
C ALA A 123 4.20 3.46 -12.96
N LYS A 124 4.79 2.27 -13.08
CA LYS A 124 4.08 1.01 -12.82
C LYS A 124 3.54 0.91 -11.40
N LEU A 125 4.29 1.40 -10.39
CA LEU A 125 3.82 1.43 -9.01
C LEU A 125 2.64 2.40 -8.81
N ARG A 126 2.67 3.59 -9.45
CA ARG A 126 1.55 4.54 -9.41
C ARG A 126 0.31 3.97 -10.07
N ASP A 127 0.44 3.35 -11.24
CA ASP A 127 -0.68 2.76 -11.96
C ASP A 127 -1.29 1.59 -11.19
N ALA A 128 -0.48 0.70 -10.63
CA ALA A 128 -0.94 -0.37 -9.75
C ALA A 128 -1.66 0.18 -8.50
N THR A 129 -1.18 1.30 -7.94
CA THR A 129 -1.87 1.98 -6.83
C THR A 129 -3.24 2.48 -7.26
N ARG A 130 -3.36 3.12 -8.44
CA ARG A 130 -4.65 3.61 -8.99
C ARG A 130 -5.66 2.48 -9.17
N VAL A 131 -5.22 1.38 -9.77
CA VAL A 131 -6.09 0.19 -9.97
C VAL A 131 -6.55 -0.37 -8.62
N ALA A 132 -5.63 -0.54 -7.68
CA ALA A 132 -5.95 -1.03 -6.34
C ALA A 132 -6.89 -0.08 -5.59
N MET A 133 -6.68 1.23 -5.69
CA MET A 133 -7.54 2.25 -5.07
C MET A 133 -8.94 2.26 -5.66
N ASN A 134 -9.08 2.12 -6.98
CA ASN A 134 -10.39 2.02 -7.63
C ASN A 134 -11.15 0.77 -7.15
N ASP A 135 -10.49 -0.38 -7.05
CA ASP A 135 -11.09 -1.60 -6.48
C ASP A 135 -11.50 -1.41 -5.01
N PHE A 136 -10.64 -0.82 -4.20
CA PHE A 136 -10.89 -0.56 -2.78
C PHE A 136 -12.07 0.39 -2.57
N THR A 137 -12.05 1.56 -3.21
CA THR A 137 -13.12 2.57 -3.08
C THR A 137 -14.44 2.05 -3.61
N GLY A 138 -14.44 1.28 -4.71
CA GLY A 138 -15.62 0.60 -5.24
C GLY A 138 -16.23 -0.38 -4.24
N LYS A 139 -15.41 -1.28 -3.67
CA LYS A 139 -15.86 -2.26 -2.67
C LYS A 139 -16.29 -1.65 -1.34
N MET A 140 -15.72 -0.51 -1.00
CA MET A 140 -16.12 0.27 0.17
C MET A 140 -17.36 1.14 -0.10
N GLY A 141 -17.87 1.23 -1.32
CA GLY A 141 -18.98 2.10 -1.69
C GLY A 141 -18.60 3.60 -1.63
N MET A 142 -17.36 3.94 -1.92
CA MET A 142 -16.81 5.30 -1.84
C MET A 142 -16.33 5.84 -3.20
N THR A 143 -16.72 5.22 -4.31
CA THR A 143 -16.23 5.55 -5.67
C THR A 143 -16.33 7.04 -6.00
N HIS A 144 -17.38 7.71 -5.51
CA HIS A 144 -17.64 9.12 -5.83
C HIS A 144 -17.42 10.07 -4.65
N SER A 145 -17.15 9.55 -3.45
CA SER A 145 -16.98 10.37 -2.24
C SER A 145 -15.54 10.42 -1.75
N ALA A 146 -14.73 9.39 -2.05
CA ALA A 146 -13.37 9.33 -1.59
C ALA A 146 -12.41 10.15 -2.46
N ILE A 147 -11.50 10.82 -1.80
CA ILE A 147 -10.25 11.31 -2.40
C ILE A 147 -9.07 10.66 -1.68
N TRP A 148 -7.98 10.53 -2.38
CA TRP A 148 -6.79 9.92 -1.81
C TRP A 148 -5.50 10.56 -2.35
N SER A 149 -4.43 10.37 -1.61
CA SER A 149 -3.08 10.71 -2.03
C SER A 149 -2.12 9.63 -1.57
N ALA A 150 -1.02 9.45 -2.31
CA ALA A 150 -0.02 8.46 -2.00
C ALA A 150 1.40 8.98 -2.28
N ALA A 151 2.41 8.32 -1.67
CA ALA A 151 3.82 8.58 -1.93
C ALA A 151 4.61 7.28 -1.89
N ILE A 152 5.59 7.16 -2.80
CA ILE A 152 6.50 6.01 -2.86
C ILE A 152 7.76 6.35 -2.07
N HIS A 153 8.19 5.45 -1.19
CA HIS A 153 9.37 5.59 -0.35
C HIS A 153 10.40 4.52 -0.68
N ARG A 154 11.69 4.92 -0.82
CA ARG A 154 12.79 4.09 -1.31
C ARG A 154 13.92 3.83 -0.32
N ASN A 155 13.83 4.35 0.88
CA ASN A 155 14.98 4.46 1.79
C ASN A 155 15.07 3.41 2.89
N THR A 156 14.32 2.34 2.77
CA THR A 156 14.36 1.19 3.67
C THR A 156 14.78 -0.06 2.90
N ASP A 157 15.04 -1.14 3.61
CA ASP A 157 15.33 -2.45 3.01
C ASP A 157 14.23 -2.92 2.05
N ASN A 158 13.03 -2.34 2.18
CA ASN A 158 11.89 -2.60 1.32
C ASN A 158 11.29 -1.30 0.79
N ILE A 159 10.84 -1.29 -0.45
CA ILE A 159 10.09 -0.18 -1.04
C ILE A 159 8.67 -0.17 -0.46
N HIS A 160 8.17 1.04 -0.11
CA HIS A 160 6.85 1.21 0.49
C HIS A 160 6.03 2.24 -0.28
N ILE A 161 4.71 2.05 -0.29
CA ILE A 161 3.76 3.07 -0.72
C ILE A 161 2.84 3.38 0.45
N HIS A 162 2.78 4.65 0.82
CA HIS A 162 1.83 5.15 1.80
C HIS A 162 0.65 5.77 1.08
N VAL A 163 -0.56 5.43 1.50
CA VAL A 163 -1.82 5.95 0.95
C VAL A 163 -2.65 6.52 2.08
N ALA A 164 -3.17 7.74 1.92
CA ALA A 164 -4.17 8.32 2.79
C ALA A 164 -5.46 8.58 2.01
N ILE A 165 -6.59 8.21 2.59
CA ILE A 165 -7.91 8.24 1.96
C ILE A 165 -8.87 8.94 2.89
N VAL A 166 -9.67 9.88 2.38
CA VAL A 166 -10.72 10.59 3.13
C VAL A 166 -11.96 10.77 2.26
N GLU A 167 -13.07 11.08 2.89
CA GLU A 167 -14.31 11.50 2.21
C GLU A 167 -14.63 12.95 2.58
N PRO A 168 -14.46 13.96 1.70
CA PRO A 168 -14.85 15.35 1.96
C PRO A 168 -16.33 15.47 2.33
N GLN A 169 -17.15 14.61 1.76
CA GLN A 169 -18.55 14.41 2.15
C GLN A 169 -18.71 12.98 2.67
N PRO A 170 -18.60 12.74 4.00
CA PRO A 170 -18.56 11.41 4.56
C PRO A 170 -19.88 10.64 4.37
N THR A 171 -19.79 9.46 3.78
CA THR A 171 -20.93 8.56 3.58
C THR A 171 -21.07 7.53 4.69
N ARG A 172 -20.06 7.38 5.56
CA ARG A 172 -20.03 6.39 6.61
C ARG A 172 -21.01 6.70 7.74
N GLU A 173 -21.64 5.65 8.26
CA GLU A 173 -22.53 5.73 9.41
C GLU A 173 -21.80 6.20 10.66
N TRP A 174 -22.52 6.91 11.53
CA TRP A 174 -22.06 7.20 12.87
C TRP A 174 -22.13 5.95 13.75
N LYS A 175 -21.13 5.74 14.55
CA LYS A 175 -21.06 4.65 15.52
C LYS A 175 -20.59 5.17 16.87
N ARG A 176 -21.21 4.67 17.93
CA ARG A 176 -20.74 4.88 19.29
C ARG A 176 -19.59 3.93 19.58
N VAL A 177 -18.46 4.44 20.01
CA VAL A 177 -17.26 3.66 20.32
C VAL A 177 -16.78 3.98 21.72
N THR A 178 -16.17 3.00 22.37
CA THR A 178 -15.48 3.18 23.63
C THR A 178 -14.04 3.58 23.32
N VAL A 179 -13.62 4.71 23.87
CA VAL A 179 -12.27 5.24 23.74
C VAL A 179 -11.60 5.21 25.10
N GLU A 180 -10.35 4.81 25.14
CA GLU A 180 -9.51 4.86 26.33
C GLU A 180 -8.81 6.21 26.40
N GLY A 181 -9.00 6.92 27.51
CA GLY A 181 -8.33 8.19 27.78
C GLY A 181 -6.89 8.01 28.23
N LYS A 182 -6.18 9.12 28.41
CA LYS A 182 -4.74 9.13 28.73
C LYS A 182 -4.37 8.48 30.08
N HIS A 183 -5.33 8.36 30.99
CA HIS A 183 -5.12 7.82 32.33
C HIS A 183 -5.84 6.48 32.54
N GLY A 184 -6.23 5.79 31.44
CA GLY A 184 -6.91 4.50 31.50
C GLY A 184 -8.42 4.58 31.74
N GLU A 185 -9.00 5.81 31.80
CA GLU A 185 -10.43 5.99 31.84
C GLU A 185 -11.05 5.64 30.49
N THR A 186 -12.25 5.06 30.48
CA THR A 186 -12.99 4.80 29.24
C THR A 186 -14.20 5.72 29.13
N TYR A 187 -14.41 6.27 27.95
CA TYR A 187 -15.59 7.08 27.66
C TYR A 187 -16.18 6.71 26.31
N GLN A 188 -17.43 7.08 26.08
CA GLN A 188 -18.14 6.83 24.84
C GLN A 188 -18.10 8.09 23.97
N GLU A 189 -17.73 7.92 22.70
CA GLU A 189 -17.82 9.00 21.73
C GLU A 189 -18.49 8.52 20.42
N TRP A 190 -19.00 9.48 19.68
CA TRP A 190 -19.52 9.24 18.33
C TRP A 190 -18.43 9.47 17.30
N GLN A 191 -18.16 8.48 16.48
CA GLN A 191 -17.28 8.62 15.30
C GLN A 191 -17.85 7.93 14.08
N ARG A 192 -17.38 8.31 12.90
CA ARG A 192 -17.71 7.60 11.66
C ARG A 192 -17.07 6.21 11.66
N LYS A 193 -17.77 5.25 11.08
CA LYS A 193 -17.32 3.86 10.96
C LYS A 193 -16.12 3.78 10.01
N GLY A 194 -14.93 3.49 10.55
CA GLY A 194 -13.68 3.35 9.79
C GLY A 194 -13.30 1.90 9.48
N TYR A 195 -13.98 0.92 10.09
CA TYR A 195 -13.64 -0.49 9.91
C TYR A 195 -13.71 -0.95 8.45
N VAL A 196 -12.64 -1.61 7.99
CA VAL A 196 -12.53 -2.23 6.67
C VAL A 196 -12.59 -3.75 6.82
N PRO A 197 -13.56 -4.44 6.21
CA PRO A 197 -13.63 -5.89 6.26
C PRO A 197 -12.38 -6.56 5.68
N LYS A 198 -11.89 -7.61 6.35
CA LYS A 198 -10.69 -8.37 5.93
C LYS A 198 -10.76 -8.84 4.47
N LYS A 199 -11.97 -9.19 3.99
CA LYS A 199 -12.19 -9.58 2.58
C LYS A 199 -11.81 -8.44 1.64
N ILE A 200 -12.19 -7.18 1.96
CA ILE A 200 -11.86 -6.00 1.15
C ILE A 200 -10.36 -5.73 1.19
N LEU A 201 -9.70 -5.85 2.35
CA LEU A 201 -8.24 -5.72 2.46
C LEU A 201 -7.51 -6.77 1.63
N ASN A 202 -8.00 -8.01 1.60
CA ASN A 202 -7.42 -9.06 0.76
C ASN A 202 -7.59 -8.74 -0.74
N HIS A 203 -8.74 -8.22 -1.17
CA HIS A 203 -8.95 -7.76 -2.55
C HIS A 203 -8.05 -6.59 -2.90
N PHE A 204 -7.93 -5.60 -2.01
CA PHE A 204 -7.06 -4.43 -2.18
C PHE A 204 -5.61 -4.85 -2.44
N LYS A 205 -5.09 -5.76 -1.60
CA LYS A 205 -3.75 -6.34 -1.81
C LYS A 205 -3.65 -7.14 -3.11
N ALA A 206 -4.67 -7.94 -3.43
CA ALA A 206 -4.67 -8.77 -4.63
C ALA A 206 -4.74 -7.94 -5.92
N ALA A 207 -5.55 -6.87 -5.95
CA ALA A 207 -5.63 -5.95 -7.07
C ALA A 207 -4.26 -5.33 -7.35
N PHE A 208 -3.57 -4.85 -6.31
CA PHE A 208 -2.22 -4.34 -6.44
C PHE A 208 -1.24 -5.40 -6.95
N ALA A 209 -1.26 -6.60 -6.36
CA ALA A 209 -0.36 -7.68 -6.73
C ALA A 209 -0.52 -8.09 -8.20
N ASN A 210 -1.76 -8.14 -8.70
CA ASN A 210 -2.06 -8.54 -10.07
C ASN A 210 -1.48 -7.54 -11.10
N GLU A 211 -1.44 -6.24 -10.77
CA GLU A 211 -0.83 -5.23 -11.64
C GLU A 211 0.71 -5.29 -11.61
N MET A 212 1.29 -5.81 -10.52
CA MET A 212 2.74 -5.92 -10.39
C MET A 212 3.31 -7.15 -11.09
N VAL A 213 2.52 -8.23 -11.23
CA VAL A 213 2.98 -9.50 -11.80
C VAL A 213 3.21 -9.37 -13.31
N ASP A 214 4.41 -9.74 -13.74
CA ASP A 214 4.71 -9.96 -15.15
C ASP A 214 4.05 -11.26 -15.61
N ARG A 215 2.90 -11.12 -16.29
CA ARG A 215 2.06 -12.25 -16.71
C ARG A 215 2.78 -13.17 -17.70
N ASP A 216 3.50 -12.60 -18.65
CA ASP A 216 4.19 -13.38 -19.68
C ASP A 216 5.30 -14.24 -19.07
N ARG A 217 6.10 -13.65 -18.18
CA ARG A 217 7.13 -14.35 -17.43
C ARG A 217 6.55 -15.43 -16.51
N SER A 218 5.43 -15.14 -15.87
CA SER A 218 4.73 -16.08 -14.99
C SER A 218 4.17 -17.27 -15.77
N LEU A 219 3.57 -17.03 -16.94
CA LEU A 219 3.07 -18.07 -17.85
C LEU A 219 4.20 -18.92 -18.42
N ALA A 220 5.33 -18.32 -18.83
CA ALA A 220 6.51 -19.03 -19.27
C ALA A 220 7.03 -19.97 -18.20
N ARG A 221 7.17 -19.48 -16.94
CA ARG A 221 7.61 -20.29 -15.80
C ARG A 221 6.66 -21.45 -15.49
N ILE A 222 5.35 -21.23 -15.54
CA ILE A 222 4.35 -22.29 -15.38
C ILE A 222 4.48 -23.34 -16.48
N SER A 223 4.62 -22.91 -17.74
CA SER A 223 4.81 -23.79 -18.90
C SER A 223 6.06 -24.66 -18.77
N ASP A 224 7.17 -24.08 -18.29
CA ASP A 224 8.41 -24.83 -18.06
C ASP A 224 8.26 -25.85 -16.92
N LEU A 225 7.60 -25.49 -15.83
CA LEU A 225 7.31 -26.42 -14.73
C LEU A 225 6.43 -27.59 -15.17
N ILE A 226 5.43 -27.32 -16.02
CA ILE A 226 4.56 -28.37 -16.60
C ILE A 226 5.39 -29.28 -17.52
N ARG A 227 6.21 -28.72 -18.40
CA ARG A 227 7.09 -29.52 -19.28
C ARG A 227 8.06 -30.40 -18.50
N GLN A 228 8.67 -29.86 -17.43
CA GLN A 228 9.58 -30.62 -16.56
C GLN A 228 8.86 -31.81 -15.86
N ARG A 229 7.61 -31.63 -15.45
CA ARG A 229 6.79 -32.69 -14.82
C ARG A 229 6.23 -33.70 -15.83
N LEU A 230 6.00 -33.29 -17.07
CA LEU A 230 5.48 -34.13 -18.14
C LEU A 230 6.57 -34.86 -18.91
N GLN A 231 7.87 -34.58 -18.69
CA GLN A 231 8.93 -35.42 -19.24
C GLN A 231 8.88 -36.79 -18.52
N PRO A 232 8.47 -37.86 -19.17
CA PRO A 232 8.55 -39.17 -18.56
C PRO A 232 10.01 -39.46 -18.26
N ASP A 233 10.26 -40.05 -17.09
CA ASP A 233 11.58 -40.49 -16.67
C ASP A 233 12.11 -41.46 -17.70
N GLN A 234 12.82 -41.00 -18.72
CA GLN A 234 13.40 -41.84 -19.77
C GLN A 234 14.41 -42.86 -19.19
N ARG A 235 14.80 -42.71 -17.93
CA ARG A 235 15.66 -43.67 -17.21
C ARG A 235 14.94 -44.93 -16.78
N SER A 236 13.62 -44.93 -16.69
CA SER A 236 12.85 -46.17 -16.36
C SER A 236 12.57 -47.03 -17.58
N ALA A 237 12.54 -46.47 -18.79
CA ALA A 237 12.28 -47.20 -20.04
C ALA A 237 13.46 -48.15 -20.44
N TRP A 238 14.68 -47.81 -20.05
CA TRP A 238 15.87 -48.63 -20.41
C TRP A 238 16.11 -49.82 -19.49
N ARG A 239 15.46 -49.93 -18.33
CA ARG A 239 15.61 -51.07 -17.41
C ARG A 239 14.71 -52.28 -17.71
N HIS A 240 13.71 -52.13 -18.56
CA HIS A 240 12.82 -53.21 -18.94
C HIS A 240 13.20 -53.94 -20.22
N GLN A 241 14.24 -53.48 -20.96
CA GLN A 241 14.69 -54.11 -22.19
C GLN A 241 15.91 -55.02 -22.04
N SER A 242 16.51 -55.15 -20.85
CA SER A 242 17.69 -55.98 -20.60
C SER A 242 17.43 -57.23 -19.75
N SER A 243 16.16 -57.67 -19.64
CA SER A 243 15.80 -58.92 -18.93
C SER A 243 15.03 -59.94 -19.77
N LEU A 244 15.21 -59.91 -21.10
CA LEU A 244 14.72 -60.91 -22.03
C LEU A 244 15.87 -61.31 -23.01
N ASP A 245 16.89 -61.94 -22.49
CA ASP A 245 17.82 -62.85 -23.18
C ASP A 245 18.30 -63.91 -22.20
#